data_6f03c97358a32642a4a71ad68708dddd
#
_entry.id   6f03c97358a32642a4a71ad68708dddd
#
_cell.length_a   1.000
_cell.length_b   1.000
_cell.length_c   1.000
_cell.angle_alpha   90.00
_cell.angle_beta   90.00
_cell.angle_gamma   90.00
#
_symmetry.space_group_name_H-M   'P 1'
#
loop_
_entity.id
_entity.type
_entity.pdbx_description
1 polymer ?
#
loop_
_entity_poly.entity_id
_entity_poly.type
_entity_poly.pdbx_seq_one_letter_code
_entity_poly.pdbx_strand_id
1 'polypeptide(L)'
;MPVVNLRSFKQRVRHRKRAFRSFLTNLATNPPKELDQLASTVEQEAWREIDCLSCGNCCKTMTPTFKEKDMKRISAYLDMSVQEFKDKWLYKQRGTGDWLNKSTPCQFLDLKTNMCSIYEVRPADCAGFPHFAKKNMTHYVYTHKQNLEYCPATYRMVEKMMEKLKQTV
;
A
#
# COMPACT_ATOMS: atom_id res chain seq x y z
N MET A 1 -10.49 -1.69 16.74
CA MET A 1 -10.64 -2.34 15.42
C MET A 1 -10.11 -3.77 15.52
N PRO A 2 -10.68 -4.76 14.79
CA PRO A 2 -10.20 -6.13 14.87
C PRO A 2 -8.78 -6.24 14.28
N VAL A 3 -7.91 -6.96 14.98
CA VAL A 3 -6.54 -7.26 14.50
C VAL A 3 -6.63 -8.07 13.22
N VAL A 4 -5.87 -7.68 12.20
CA VAL A 4 -5.85 -8.35 10.91
C VAL A 4 -5.19 -9.74 11.04
N ASN A 5 -5.96 -10.80 10.80
CA ASN A 5 -5.42 -12.16 10.73
C ASN A 5 -4.74 -12.39 9.37
N LEU A 6 -3.42 -12.23 9.32
CA LEU A 6 -2.63 -12.38 8.09
C LEU A 6 -2.65 -13.80 7.51
N ARG A 7 -2.80 -14.85 8.34
CA ARG A 7 -2.91 -16.24 7.86
C ARG A 7 -4.21 -16.44 7.07
N SER A 8 -5.32 -16.01 7.63
CA SER A 8 -6.62 -16.05 6.97
C SER A 8 -6.64 -15.17 5.71
N PHE A 9 -6.04 -13.98 5.77
CA PHE A 9 -5.87 -13.11 4.61
C PHE A 9 -5.13 -13.80 3.46
N LYS A 10 -3.95 -14.39 3.72
CA LYS A 10 -3.17 -15.10 2.69
C LYS A 10 -3.95 -16.26 2.07
N GLN A 11 -4.73 -16.98 2.86
CA GLN A 11 -5.59 -18.06 2.36
C GLN A 11 -6.68 -17.51 1.41
N ARG A 12 -7.39 -16.46 1.81
CA ARG A 12 -8.41 -15.82 0.96
C ARG A 12 -7.83 -15.29 -0.34
N VAL A 13 -6.65 -14.66 -0.29
CA VAL A 13 -5.94 -14.20 -1.49
C VAL A 13 -5.69 -15.35 -2.46
N ARG A 14 -5.16 -16.49 -1.99
CA ARG A 14 -4.89 -17.66 -2.86
C ARG A 14 -6.13 -18.12 -3.61
N HIS A 15 -7.29 -18.14 -2.95
CA HIS A 15 -8.54 -18.58 -3.57
C HIS A 15 -9.15 -17.56 -4.55
N ARG A 16 -9.01 -16.26 -4.26
CA ARG A 16 -9.72 -15.21 -5.03
C ARG A 16 -8.81 -14.36 -5.93
N LYS A 17 -7.49 -14.51 -5.86
CA LYS A 17 -6.52 -13.71 -6.62
C LYS A 17 -6.84 -13.62 -8.10
N ARG A 18 -7.14 -14.76 -8.76
CA ARG A 18 -7.44 -14.79 -10.20
C ARG A 18 -8.69 -13.96 -10.53
N ALA A 19 -9.76 -14.14 -9.79
CA ALA A 19 -11.01 -13.41 -9.98
C ALA A 19 -10.83 -11.90 -9.78
N PHE A 20 -10.11 -11.50 -8.72
CA PHE A 20 -9.83 -10.09 -8.44
C PHE A 20 -8.94 -9.44 -9.49
N ARG A 21 -7.91 -10.13 -9.96
CA ARG A 21 -7.03 -9.63 -11.03
C ARG A 21 -7.79 -9.48 -12.35
N SER A 22 -8.66 -10.42 -12.69
CA SER A 22 -9.54 -10.36 -13.87
C SER A 22 -10.51 -9.18 -13.76
N PHE A 23 -11.16 -9.01 -12.61
CA PHE A 23 -12.04 -7.88 -12.34
C PHE A 23 -11.33 -6.52 -12.52
N LEU A 24 -10.13 -6.36 -11.92
CA LEU A 24 -9.34 -5.13 -12.08
C LEU A 24 -8.91 -4.90 -13.53
N THR A 25 -8.63 -5.96 -14.30
CA THR A 25 -8.36 -5.84 -15.75
C THR A 25 -9.58 -5.28 -16.47
N ASN A 26 -10.75 -5.84 -16.20
CA ASN A 26 -11.99 -5.39 -16.82
C ASN A 26 -12.33 -3.94 -16.47
N LEU A 27 -12.11 -3.52 -15.22
CA LEU A 27 -12.24 -2.12 -14.81
C LEU A 27 -11.31 -1.17 -15.57
N ALA A 28 -10.10 -1.62 -15.92
CA ALA A 28 -9.16 -0.80 -16.68
C ALA A 28 -9.60 -0.61 -18.14
N THR A 29 -10.22 -1.64 -18.73
CA THR A 29 -10.68 -1.60 -20.13
C THR A 29 -12.08 -1.00 -20.29
N ASN A 30 -12.94 -1.19 -19.30
CA ASN A 30 -14.34 -0.75 -19.30
C ASN A 30 -14.68 -0.04 -17.97
N PRO A 31 -14.10 1.14 -17.70
CA PRO A 31 -14.34 1.83 -16.44
C PRO A 31 -15.77 2.39 -16.38
N PRO A 32 -16.53 2.18 -15.29
CA PRO A 32 -17.76 2.89 -15.06
C PRO A 32 -17.52 4.40 -14.89
N LYS A 33 -18.51 5.23 -15.23
CA LYS A 33 -18.38 6.71 -15.24
C LYS A 33 -17.90 7.28 -13.92
N GLU A 34 -18.30 6.71 -12.79
CA GLU A 34 -18.01 7.20 -11.43
C GLU A 34 -16.96 6.33 -10.71
N LEU A 35 -16.04 5.71 -11.45
CA LEU A 35 -15.07 4.77 -10.88
C LEU A 35 -14.22 5.38 -9.75
N ASP A 36 -13.72 6.60 -9.93
CA ASP A 36 -12.88 7.25 -8.91
C ASP A 36 -13.68 7.57 -7.64
N GLN A 37 -14.97 7.94 -7.78
CA GLN A 37 -15.86 8.16 -6.64
C GLN A 37 -16.15 6.84 -5.92
N LEU A 38 -16.42 5.78 -6.66
CA LEU A 38 -16.60 4.45 -6.11
C LEU A 38 -15.34 3.97 -5.37
N ALA A 39 -14.16 4.18 -5.96
CA ALA A 39 -12.89 3.87 -5.32
C ALA A 39 -12.69 4.60 -3.99
N SER A 40 -13.01 5.90 -3.94
CA SER A 40 -12.97 6.69 -2.71
C SER A 40 -13.94 6.17 -1.65
N THR A 41 -15.16 5.82 -2.05
CA THR A 41 -16.17 5.27 -1.12
C THR A 41 -15.72 3.95 -0.51
N VAL A 42 -15.26 3.00 -1.32
CA VAL A 42 -14.83 1.68 -0.80
C VAL A 42 -13.53 1.77 -0.01
N GLU A 43 -12.66 2.72 -0.32
CA GLU A 43 -11.47 2.99 0.48
C GLU A 43 -11.83 3.45 1.89
N GLN A 44 -12.71 4.43 2.03
CA GLN A 44 -13.20 4.90 3.34
C GLN A 44 -13.88 3.79 4.14
N GLU A 45 -14.71 2.97 3.49
CA GLU A 45 -15.35 1.84 4.13
C GLU A 45 -14.33 0.79 4.61
N ALA A 46 -13.32 0.47 3.79
CA ALA A 46 -12.31 -0.52 4.15
C ALA A 46 -11.44 -0.05 5.33
N TRP A 47 -11.12 1.24 5.40
CA TRP A 47 -10.35 1.79 6.53
C TRP A 47 -11.12 1.82 7.85
N ARG A 48 -12.45 1.76 7.84
CA ARG A 48 -13.25 1.55 9.06
C ARG A 48 -13.14 0.12 9.60
N GLU A 49 -12.81 -0.84 8.74
CA GLU A 49 -12.72 -2.27 9.08
C GLU A 49 -11.28 -2.73 9.36
N ILE A 50 -10.29 -2.03 8.83
CA ILE A 50 -8.88 -2.45 8.87
C ILE A 50 -8.02 -1.36 9.46
N ASP A 51 -7.27 -1.73 10.51
CA ASP A 51 -6.24 -0.90 11.10
C ASP A 51 -4.88 -1.23 10.49
N CYS A 52 -4.30 -0.26 9.77
CA CYS A 52 -3.01 -0.39 9.11
C CYS A 52 -1.87 -0.58 10.13
N LEU A 53 -1.92 0.12 11.27
CA LEU A 53 -0.88 0.06 12.30
C LEU A 53 -0.82 -1.32 12.96
N SER A 54 -1.98 -1.94 13.22
CA SER A 54 -2.00 -3.30 13.76
C SER A 54 -1.55 -4.37 12.75
N CYS A 55 -1.62 -4.07 11.44
CA CYS A 55 -1.28 -5.01 10.37
C CYS A 55 0.23 -5.06 10.09
N GLY A 56 0.85 -3.93 9.76
CA GLY A 56 2.26 -3.78 9.41
C GLY A 56 2.77 -4.68 8.26
N ASN A 57 1.88 -5.35 7.50
CA ASN A 57 2.33 -6.37 6.52
C ASN A 57 3.13 -5.78 5.36
N CYS A 58 2.77 -4.61 4.85
CA CYS A 58 3.55 -3.93 3.80
C CYS A 58 4.96 -3.59 4.31
N CYS A 59 5.10 -3.12 5.54
CA CYS A 59 6.40 -2.83 6.16
C CYS A 59 7.28 -4.08 6.36
N LYS A 60 6.65 -5.26 6.47
CA LYS A 60 7.34 -6.55 6.61
C LYS A 60 7.77 -7.17 5.28
N THR A 61 7.13 -6.78 4.17
CA THR A 61 7.23 -7.51 2.90
C THR A 61 7.56 -6.67 1.68
N MET A 62 7.47 -5.34 1.80
CA MET A 62 7.66 -4.40 0.70
C MET A 62 8.65 -3.31 1.10
N THR A 63 9.16 -2.58 0.11
CA THR A 63 9.96 -1.39 0.31
C THR A 63 9.30 -0.19 -0.34
N PRO A 64 9.18 0.97 0.35
CA PRO A 64 8.69 2.20 -0.26
C PRO A 64 9.77 2.85 -1.12
N THR A 65 9.33 3.73 -2.02
CA THR A 65 10.20 4.67 -2.72
C THR A 65 10.41 5.92 -1.89
N PHE A 66 11.67 6.33 -1.72
CA PHE A 66 12.05 7.57 -1.03
C PHE A 66 12.36 8.66 -2.05
N LYS A 67 11.60 9.75 -2.03
CA LYS A 67 11.88 10.94 -2.82
C LYS A 67 12.82 11.89 -2.07
N GLU A 68 13.46 12.81 -2.77
CA GLU A 68 14.37 13.80 -2.13
C GLU A 68 13.71 14.56 -0.97
N LYS A 69 12.43 14.94 -1.12
CA LYS A 69 11.67 15.61 -0.05
C LYS A 69 11.47 14.71 1.18
N ASP A 70 11.26 13.41 0.96
CA ASP A 70 11.12 12.45 2.06
C ASP A 70 12.44 12.28 2.79
N MET A 71 13.54 12.08 2.05
CA MET A 71 14.86 11.91 2.63
C MET A 71 15.29 13.13 3.46
N LYS A 72 15.06 14.36 2.98
CA LYS A 72 15.32 15.59 3.73
C LYS A 72 14.51 15.66 5.04
N ARG A 73 13.21 15.34 4.98
CA ARG A 73 12.33 15.37 6.15
C ARG A 73 12.70 14.31 7.18
N ILE A 74 12.98 13.09 6.73
CA ILE A 74 13.31 11.97 7.61
C ILE A 74 14.70 12.14 8.21
N SER A 75 15.72 12.55 7.44
CA SER A 75 17.06 12.77 7.95
C SER A 75 17.10 13.87 9.02
N ALA A 76 16.36 14.96 8.82
CA ALA A 76 16.22 16.01 9.83
C ALA A 76 15.53 15.51 11.12
N TYR A 77 14.51 14.68 11.00
CA TYR A 77 13.84 14.06 12.15
C TYR A 77 14.76 13.12 12.95
N LEU A 78 15.69 12.46 12.26
CA LEU A 78 16.66 11.52 12.84
C LEU A 78 17.99 12.17 13.25
N ASP A 79 18.08 13.51 13.18
CA ASP A 79 19.27 14.30 13.50
C ASP A 79 20.53 13.84 12.74
N MET A 80 20.41 13.71 11.42
CA MET A 80 21.51 13.30 10.53
C MET A 80 21.44 14.00 9.17
N SER A 81 22.54 13.97 8.43
CA SER A 81 22.56 14.45 7.05
C SER A 81 21.82 13.52 6.11
N VAL A 82 21.35 14.06 4.96
CA VAL A 82 20.71 13.25 3.90
C VAL A 82 21.66 12.19 3.36
N GLN A 83 22.97 12.50 3.31
CA GLN A 83 23.97 11.55 2.82
C GLN A 83 24.13 10.37 3.78
N GLU A 84 24.26 10.62 5.07
CA GLU A 84 24.30 9.57 6.10
C GLU A 84 23.04 8.71 6.08
N PHE A 85 21.86 9.32 5.90
CA PHE A 85 20.60 8.61 5.77
C PHE A 85 20.62 7.64 4.58
N LYS A 86 21.03 8.11 3.39
CA LYS A 86 21.18 7.29 2.18
C LYS A 86 22.15 6.14 2.42
N ASP A 87 23.35 6.45 2.93
CA ASP A 87 24.42 5.47 3.11
C ASP A 87 24.05 4.38 4.13
N LYS A 88 23.32 4.75 5.16
CA LYS A 88 22.92 3.83 6.22
C LYS A 88 21.78 2.90 5.80
N TRP A 89 20.74 3.43 5.17
CA TRP A 89 19.47 2.68 5.02
C TRP A 89 18.98 2.47 3.59
N LEU A 90 19.49 3.23 2.61
CA LEU A 90 18.95 3.20 1.26
C LEU A 90 19.97 2.67 0.24
N TYR A 91 19.43 2.12 -0.84
CA TYR A 91 20.20 1.88 -2.05
C TYR A 91 19.46 2.48 -3.25
N LYS A 92 20.22 2.84 -4.27
CA LYS A 92 19.66 3.35 -5.53
C LYS A 92 19.42 2.20 -6.47
N GLN A 93 18.16 2.00 -6.87
CA GLN A 93 17.79 0.92 -7.78
C GLN A 93 18.34 1.21 -9.19
N ARG A 94 19.02 0.23 -9.78
CA ARG A 94 19.45 0.31 -11.18
C ARG A 94 18.25 0.29 -12.12
N GLY A 95 18.28 1.13 -13.15
CA GLY A 95 17.22 1.23 -14.17
C GLY A 95 16.17 2.29 -13.87
N THR A 96 15.57 2.32 -12.66
CA THR A 96 14.59 3.37 -12.28
C THR A 96 15.22 4.58 -11.63
N GLY A 97 16.35 4.41 -10.96
CA GLY A 97 17.00 5.47 -10.18
C GLY A 97 16.33 5.77 -8.84
N ASP A 98 15.34 4.98 -8.45
CA ASP A 98 14.62 5.14 -7.19
C ASP A 98 15.47 4.75 -5.98
N TRP A 99 15.25 5.47 -4.87
CA TRP A 99 15.83 5.12 -3.58
C TRP A 99 14.89 4.20 -2.81
N LEU A 100 15.39 3.04 -2.41
CA LEU A 100 14.65 1.98 -1.73
C LEU A 100 15.35 1.56 -0.44
N ASN A 101 14.63 0.95 0.50
CA ASN A 101 15.24 0.36 1.71
C ASN A 101 16.24 -0.75 1.37
N LYS A 102 17.37 -0.77 2.07
CA LYS A 102 18.34 -1.88 2.00
C LYS A 102 17.81 -3.19 2.58
N SER A 103 16.86 -3.10 3.50
CA SER A 103 16.35 -4.28 4.23
C SER A 103 14.83 -4.40 4.18
N THR A 104 14.37 -5.64 4.21
CA THR A 104 13.00 -6.05 4.44
C THR A 104 13.03 -7.18 5.49
N PRO A 105 12.33 -7.07 6.62
CA PRO A 105 11.42 -5.99 7.04
C PRO A 105 12.05 -4.60 7.08
N CYS A 106 11.21 -3.56 6.95
CA CYS A 106 11.64 -2.17 7.02
C CYS A 106 12.37 -1.89 8.33
N GLN A 107 13.54 -1.26 8.26
CA GLN A 107 14.37 -0.93 9.43
C GLN A 107 13.71 0.01 10.45
N PHE A 108 12.64 0.71 10.04
CA PHE A 108 11.87 1.60 10.91
C PHE A 108 10.67 0.92 11.57
N LEU A 109 10.44 -0.37 11.29
CA LEU A 109 9.36 -1.15 11.87
C LEU A 109 9.83 -1.85 13.15
N ASP A 110 9.20 -1.56 14.28
CA ASP A 110 9.29 -2.41 15.45
C ASP A 110 8.45 -3.66 15.22
N LEU A 111 9.10 -4.82 15.13
CA LEU A 111 8.43 -6.10 14.85
C LEU A 111 7.56 -6.62 16.01
N LYS A 112 7.76 -6.11 17.23
CA LYS A 112 6.96 -6.51 18.40
C LYS A 112 5.64 -5.76 18.47
N THR A 113 5.70 -4.46 18.20
CA THR A 113 4.54 -3.57 18.31
C THR A 113 3.87 -3.27 16.97
N ASN A 114 4.49 -3.60 15.83
CA ASN A 114 4.16 -3.17 14.48
C ASN A 114 4.18 -1.64 14.27
N MET A 115 4.80 -0.89 15.18
CA MET A 115 4.87 0.56 15.08
C MET A 115 6.07 1.02 14.24
N CYS A 116 5.85 2.07 13.47
CA CYS A 116 6.91 2.71 12.67
C CYS A 116 7.56 3.83 13.48
N SER A 117 8.89 3.76 13.70
CA SER A 117 9.64 4.78 14.46
C SER A 117 9.70 6.15 13.79
N ILE A 118 9.42 6.24 12.50
CA ILE A 118 9.34 7.48 11.72
C ILE A 118 7.92 7.75 11.20
N TYR A 119 6.88 7.28 11.89
CA TYR A 119 5.50 7.32 11.38
C TYR A 119 5.07 8.73 10.96
N GLU A 120 5.36 9.75 11.77
CA GLU A 120 4.98 11.14 11.51
C GLU A 120 5.67 11.74 10.28
N VAL A 121 6.87 11.27 9.98
CA VAL A 121 7.69 11.75 8.86
C VAL A 121 7.89 10.69 7.78
N ARG A 122 7.07 9.62 7.79
CA ARG A 122 7.19 8.51 6.84
C ARG A 122 7.16 8.96 5.38
N PRO A 123 7.76 8.21 4.45
CA PRO A 123 7.71 8.53 3.03
C PRO A 123 6.29 8.77 2.52
N ALA A 124 6.13 9.66 1.56
CA ALA A 124 4.85 9.93 0.92
C ALA A 124 4.24 8.65 0.30
N ASP A 125 5.09 7.74 -0.17
CA ASP A 125 4.68 6.43 -0.68
C ASP A 125 4.01 5.58 0.42
N CYS A 126 4.58 5.54 1.63
CA CYS A 126 3.95 4.89 2.79
C CYS A 126 2.67 5.58 3.23
N ALA A 127 2.67 6.93 3.25
CA ALA A 127 1.52 7.71 3.70
C ALA A 127 0.30 7.55 2.79
N GLY A 128 0.54 7.40 1.48
CA GLY A 128 -0.51 7.21 0.48
C GLY A 128 -0.87 5.75 0.19
N PHE A 129 -0.13 4.78 0.76
CA PHE A 129 -0.37 3.36 0.49
C PHE A 129 -1.78 2.93 0.99
N PRO A 130 -2.54 2.15 0.24
CA PRO A 130 -2.20 1.43 -0.98
C PRO A 130 -2.50 2.18 -2.29
N HIS A 131 -2.67 3.49 -2.26
CA HIS A 131 -2.92 4.34 -3.42
C HIS A 131 -4.24 4.03 -4.17
N PHE A 132 -5.24 3.52 -3.49
CA PHE A 132 -6.43 2.96 -4.12
C PHE A 132 -7.36 4.04 -4.70
N ALA A 133 -7.63 5.10 -3.96
CA ALA A 133 -8.50 6.19 -4.38
C ALA A 133 -7.73 7.36 -5.05
N LYS A 134 -6.57 7.10 -5.64
CA LYS A 134 -5.91 8.10 -6.47
C LYS A 134 -6.75 8.43 -7.70
N LYS A 135 -6.79 9.71 -8.05
CA LYS A 135 -7.42 10.17 -9.30
C LYS A 135 -6.91 9.36 -10.50
N ASN A 136 -7.81 8.97 -11.38
CA ASN A 136 -7.57 8.05 -12.49
C ASN A 136 -7.12 6.65 -12.00
N MET A 137 -7.94 6.03 -11.16
CA MET A 137 -7.70 4.71 -10.58
C MET A 137 -7.25 3.67 -11.61
N THR A 138 -7.74 3.74 -12.84
CA THR A 138 -7.37 2.83 -13.93
C THR A 138 -5.87 2.81 -14.22
N HIS A 139 -5.16 3.91 -14.05
CA HIS A 139 -3.71 3.99 -14.23
C HIS A 139 -2.93 3.18 -13.18
N TYR A 140 -3.53 2.90 -12.04
CA TYR A 140 -2.91 2.18 -10.93
C TYR A 140 -3.34 0.71 -10.84
N VAL A 141 -4.09 0.20 -11.82
CA VAL A 141 -4.58 -1.20 -11.82
C VAL A 141 -3.46 -2.22 -11.67
N TYR A 142 -2.31 -2.00 -12.31
CA TYR A 142 -1.15 -2.88 -12.12
C TYR A 142 -0.68 -2.91 -10.66
N THR A 143 -0.54 -1.74 -10.03
CA THR A 143 -0.19 -1.58 -8.62
C THR A 143 -1.23 -2.24 -7.71
N HIS A 144 -2.52 -2.04 -8.00
CA HIS A 144 -3.58 -2.68 -7.20
C HIS A 144 -3.55 -4.21 -7.31
N LYS A 145 -3.25 -4.76 -8.51
CA LYS A 145 -3.06 -6.21 -8.69
C LYS A 145 -1.88 -6.77 -7.89
N GLN A 146 -0.82 -5.99 -7.69
CA GLN A 146 0.30 -6.37 -6.82
C GLN A 146 -0.12 -6.26 -5.35
N ASN A 147 -0.70 -5.13 -4.96
CA ASN A 147 -1.10 -4.85 -3.59
C ASN A 147 -2.14 -5.83 -3.03
N LEU A 148 -2.96 -6.49 -3.89
CA LEU A 148 -3.87 -7.55 -3.48
C LEU A 148 -3.20 -8.67 -2.67
N GLU A 149 -1.92 -8.93 -2.92
CA GLU A 149 -1.19 -10.03 -2.28
C GLU A 149 -0.56 -9.63 -0.94
N TYR A 150 -0.38 -8.33 -0.74
CA TYR A 150 0.36 -7.79 0.41
C TYR A 150 -0.52 -6.96 1.35
N CYS A 151 -1.59 -6.35 0.84
CA CYS A 151 -2.39 -5.41 1.60
C CYS A 151 -3.82 -5.92 1.84
N PRO A 152 -4.18 -6.28 3.09
CA PRO A 152 -5.55 -6.64 3.45
C PRO A 152 -6.57 -5.55 3.13
N ALA A 153 -6.19 -4.27 3.24
CA ALA A 153 -7.06 -3.15 2.88
C ALA A 153 -7.34 -3.13 1.37
N THR A 154 -6.31 -3.27 0.50
CA THR A 154 -6.53 -3.36 -0.95
C THR A 154 -7.45 -4.53 -1.31
N TYR A 155 -7.23 -5.69 -0.68
CA TYR A 155 -8.08 -6.85 -0.89
C TYR A 155 -9.55 -6.53 -0.56
N ARG A 156 -9.80 -5.90 0.60
CA ARG A 156 -11.15 -5.54 1.03
C ARG A 156 -11.79 -4.47 0.15
N MET A 157 -11.01 -3.48 -0.31
CA MET A 157 -11.46 -2.45 -1.25
C MET A 157 -11.93 -3.06 -2.57
N VAL A 158 -11.15 -3.98 -3.16
CA VAL A 158 -11.51 -4.67 -4.40
C VAL A 158 -12.75 -5.56 -4.18
N GLU A 159 -12.84 -6.26 -3.04
CA GLU A 159 -13.99 -7.08 -2.70
C GLU A 159 -15.27 -6.24 -2.63
N LYS A 160 -15.26 -5.13 -1.90
CA LYS A 160 -16.39 -4.19 -1.81
C LYS A 160 -16.77 -3.58 -3.16
N MET A 161 -15.77 -3.23 -3.97
CA MET A 161 -16.01 -2.70 -5.31
C MET A 161 -16.74 -3.73 -6.20
N MET A 162 -16.31 -4.99 -6.16
CA MET A 162 -16.98 -6.08 -6.88
C MET A 162 -18.42 -6.28 -6.40
N GLU A 163 -18.66 -6.20 -5.09
CA GLU A 163 -20.00 -6.32 -4.49
C GLU A 163 -20.93 -5.20 -4.97
N LYS A 164 -20.47 -3.95 -4.89
CA LYS A 164 -21.26 -2.77 -5.30
C LYS A 164 -21.58 -2.78 -6.80
N LEU A 165 -20.63 -3.12 -7.65
CA LEU A 165 -20.87 -3.18 -9.10
C LEU A 165 -21.74 -4.35 -9.55
N LYS A 166 -21.80 -5.46 -8.79
CA LYS A 166 -22.77 -6.54 -9.05
C LYS A 166 -24.18 -6.18 -8.66
N GLN A 167 -24.37 -5.30 -7.66
CA GLN A 167 -25.69 -4.85 -7.22
C GLN A 167 -26.31 -3.80 -8.15
N THR A 168 -25.51 -3.22 -9.04
CA THR A 168 -25.93 -2.15 -9.96
C THR A 168 -26.35 -2.71 -11.34
N VAL A 169 -26.23 -4.02 -11.58
CA VAL A 169 -26.65 -4.76 -12.77
C VAL A 169 -27.88 -5.58 -12.46
#